data_019ee5386f4e1881b458932d18b47b08
#
_entry.id   019ee5386f4e1881b458932d18b47b08
#
_cell.length_a   1.000
_cell.length_b   1.000
_cell.length_c   1.000
_cell.angle_alpha   90.00
_cell.angle_beta   90.00
_cell.angle_gamma   90.00
#
_symmetry.space_group_name_H-M   'P 1'
#
loop_
_entity.id
_entity.type
_entity.pdbx_description
1 polymer ?
#
loop_
_entity_poly.entity_id
_entity_poly.type
_entity_poly.pdbx_seq_one_letter_code
_entity_poly.pdbx_strand_id
1 'polypeptide(L)'
;MLLFVVLFYVYPLKFLWSVVLAPLEGRTGEGIMTNAQVPALFGIYGTGVTAVFSILALMHRHAYAKRDQLGLSAEEALEARVRVYSNFGVASIGALSILVAFVIGRLAPRLAGLGGFVYFLIGVVEWQIGAYHSRQRRNIQRISKASTAHV
;
A
#
# COMPACT_ATOMS: atom_id res chain seq x y z
N MET A 1 -13.00 10.03 -13.40
CA MET A 1 -11.97 9.08 -13.04
C MET A 1 -11.99 8.72 -11.55
N LEU A 2 -12.09 9.70 -10.64
CA LEU A 2 -12.13 9.50 -9.18
C LEU A 2 -13.32 8.63 -8.72
N LEU A 3 -14.49 8.83 -9.30
CA LEU A 3 -15.72 8.09 -9.01
C LEU A 3 -15.60 6.60 -9.37
N PHE A 4 -14.91 6.27 -10.46
CA PHE A 4 -14.66 4.90 -10.89
C PHE A 4 -13.70 4.19 -9.91
N VAL A 5 -12.65 4.89 -9.46
CA VAL A 5 -11.71 4.38 -8.46
C VAL A 5 -12.43 4.14 -7.13
N VAL A 6 -13.28 5.09 -6.69
CA VAL A 6 -14.07 4.96 -5.47
C VAL A 6 -15.04 3.79 -5.57
N LEU A 7 -15.74 3.64 -6.69
CA LEU A 7 -16.71 2.55 -6.89
C LEU A 7 -16.02 1.18 -6.92
N PHE A 8 -14.86 1.11 -7.59
CA PHE A 8 -14.08 -0.12 -7.72
C PHE A 8 -13.33 -0.49 -6.42
N TYR A 9 -13.03 0.50 -5.56
CA TYR A 9 -12.34 0.28 -4.29
C TYR A 9 -13.30 0.13 -3.11
N VAL A 10 -14.31 0.97 -3.02
CA VAL A 10 -15.21 1.02 -1.84
C VAL A 10 -16.15 -0.18 -1.81
N TYR A 11 -16.65 -0.64 -2.96
CA TYR A 11 -17.57 -1.76 -3.01
C TYR A 11 -16.92 -3.10 -2.63
N PRO A 12 -15.76 -3.47 -3.21
CA PRO A 12 -15.00 -4.64 -2.78
C PRO A 12 -14.49 -4.53 -1.34
N LEU A 13 -14.09 -3.32 -0.91
CA LEU A 13 -13.62 -3.08 0.45
C LEU A 13 -14.73 -3.30 1.48
N LYS A 14 -15.95 -2.84 1.21
CA LYS A 14 -17.12 -3.09 2.06
C LYS A 14 -17.43 -4.59 2.15
N PHE A 15 -17.36 -5.29 1.04
CA PHE A 15 -17.55 -6.72 0.98
C PHE A 15 -16.44 -7.49 1.71
N LEU A 16 -15.19 -7.11 1.47
CA LEU A 16 -14.03 -7.65 2.16
C LEU A 16 -14.14 -7.43 3.68
N TRP A 17 -14.61 -6.24 4.10
CA TRP A 17 -14.81 -5.90 5.50
C TRP A 17 -15.87 -6.77 6.17
N SER A 18 -16.97 -7.06 5.48
CA SER A 18 -17.98 -7.98 6.01
C SER A 18 -17.46 -9.40 6.22
N VAL A 19 -16.57 -9.87 5.35
CA VAL A 19 -15.89 -11.17 5.47
C VAL A 19 -14.86 -11.17 6.63
N VAL A 20 -14.16 -10.05 6.84
CA VAL A 20 -13.18 -9.89 7.92
C VAL A 20 -13.86 -9.84 9.29
N LEU A 21 -15.02 -9.17 9.39
CA LEU A 21 -15.74 -9.01 10.65
C LEU A 21 -16.63 -10.22 11.01
N ALA A 22 -17.05 -11.02 10.03
CA ALA A 22 -17.92 -12.16 10.26
C ALA A 22 -17.43 -13.11 11.38
N PRO A 23 -16.13 -13.48 11.49
CA PRO A 23 -15.64 -14.31 12.57
C PRO A 23 -15.72 -13.64 13.95
N LEU A 24 -15.56 -12.30 14.00
CA LEU A 24 -15.64 -11.52 15.25
C LEU A 24 -17.08 -11.38 15.76
N GLU A 25 -18.06 -11.41 14.84
CA GLU A 25 -19.48 -11.36 15.16
C GLU A 25 -20.07 -12.76 15.46
N GLY A 26 -19.25 -13.81 15.49
CA GLY A 26 -19.70 -15.20 15.68
C GLY A 26 -20.54 -15.73 14.52
N ARG A 27 -20.61 -15.01 13.40
CA ARG A 27 -21.30 -15.46 12.18
C ARG A 27 -20.38 -16.46 11.48
N THR A 28 -20.82 -17.70 11.42
CA THR A 28 -20.27 -18.63 10.45
C THR A 28 -20.65 -18.13 9.07
N GLY A 29 -19.64 -17.78 8.26
CA GLY A 29 -19.82 -17.15 6.94
C GLY A 29 -20.55 -17.98 5.88
N GLU A 30 -21.41 -18.90 6.29
CA GLU A 30 -22.16 -19.85 5.46
C GLU A 30 -23.22 -19.21 4.54
N GLY A 31 -23.40 -17.88 4.63
CA GLY A 31 -24.39 -17.19 3.78
C GLY A 31 -23.80 -16.38 2.62
N ILE A 32 -22.49 -16.05 2.62
CA ILE A 32 -21.92 -15.10 1.66
C ILE A 32 -20.76 -15.72 0.87
N MET A 33 -19.86 -16.46 1.50
CA MET A 33 -18.72 -17.14 0.87
C MET A 33 -18.32 -18.41 1.62
N THR A 34 -17.89 -19.41 0.86
CA THR A 34 -17.26 -20.61 1.44
C THR A 34 -15.86 -20.29 1.96
N ASN A 35 -15.43 -21.01 3.00
CA ASN A 35 -14.10 -20.85 3.58
C ASN A 35 -12.95 -21.01 2.55
N ALA A 36 -13.19 -21.71 1.44
CA ALA A 36 -12.22 -21.86 0.34
C ALA A 36 -12.16 -20.63 -0.59
N GLN A 37 -13.24 -19.86 -0.69
CA GLN A 37 -13.30 -18.68 -1.55
C GLN A 37 -12.60 -17.46 -0.93
N VAL A 38 -12.54 -17.40 0.41
CA VAL A 38 -11.90 -16.27 1.12
C VAL A 38 -10.40 -16.14 0.78
N PRO A 39 -9.56 -17.18 0.87
CA PRO A 39 -8.16 -17.09 0.46
C PRO A 39 -7.97 -16.76 -1.02
N ALA A 40 -8.86 -17.28 -1.91
CA ALA A 40 -8.82 -16.97 -3.33
C ALA A 40 -9.11 -15.48 -3.60
N LEU A 41 -10.08 -14.89 -2.87
CA LEU A 41 -10.39 -13.47 -2.94
C LEU A 41 -9.18 -12.62 -2.56
N PHE A 42 -8.55 -12.92 -1.40
CA PHE A 42 -7.32 -12.22 -0.98
C PHE A 42 -6.17 -12.44 -1.96
N GLY A 43 -6.09 -13.63 -2.58
CA GLY A 43 -5.14 -13.91 -3.64
C GLY A 43 -5.30 -12.97 -4.82
N ILE A 44 -6.51 -12.80 -5.33
CA ILE A 44 -6.81 -11.92 -6.47
C ILE A 44 -6.54 -10.46 -6.13
N TYR A 45 -7.11 -9.95 -5.03
CA TYR A 45 -6.93 -8.54 -4.63
C TYR A 45 -5.49 -8.22 -4.23
N GLY A 46 -4.86 -9.09 -3.44
CA GLY A 46 -3.48 -8.91 -3.02
C GLY A 46 -2.51 -8.94 -4.21
N THR A 47 -2.74 -9.80 -5.20
CA THR A 47 -1.94 -9.83 -6.44
C THR A 47 -2.14 -8.55 -7.23
N GLY A 48 -3.37 -8.05 -7.35
CA GLY A 48 -3.67 -6.78 -8.02
C GLY A 48 -2.94 -5.61 -7.36
N VAL A 49 -3.05 -5.48 -6.04
CA VAL A 49 -2.34 -4.45 -5.26
C VAL A 49 -0.83 -4.58 -5.44
N THR A 50 -0.28 -5.77 -5.24
CA THR A 50 1.16 -6.03 -5.38
C THR A 50 1.67 -5.67 -6.78
N ALA A 51 0.97 -6.07 -7.84
CA ALA A 51 1.36 -5.80 -9.21
C ALA A 51 1.33 -4.31 -9.53
N VAL A 52 0.22 -3.62 -9.24
CA VAL A 52 0.05 -2.20 -9.54
C VAL A 52 1.10 -1.36 -8.81
N PHE A 53 1.26 -1.56 -7.51
CA PHE A 53 2.22 -0.77 -6.73
C PHE A 53 3.68 -1.13 -7.02
N SER A 54 3.98 -2.36 -7.42
CA SER A 54 5.32 -2.73 -7.93
C SER A 54 5.64 -2.01 -9.24
N ILE A 55 4.71 -1.95 -10.18
CA ILE A 55 4.87 -1.21 -11.44
C ILE A 55 5.11 0.27 -11.15
N LEU A 56 4.29 0.89 -10.29
CA LEU A 56 4.45 2.29 -9.90
C LEU A 56 5.81 2.55 -9.22
N ALA A 57 6.25 1.65 -8.35
CA ALA A 57 7.56 1.74 -7.71
C ALA A 57 8.70 1.70 -8.74
N LEU A 58 8.62 0.79 -9.72
CA LEU A 58 9.60 0.68 -10.80
C LEU A 58 9.62 1.92 -11.69
N MET A 59 8.46 2.49 -12.02
CA MET A 59 8.35 3.73 -12.79
C MET A 59 9.02 4.91 -12.05
N HIS A 60 8.73 5.09 -10.77
CA HIS A 60 9.35 6.15 -9.96
C HIS A 60 10.86 5.90 -9.77
N ARG A 61 11.28 4.64 -9.59
CA ARG A 61 12.69 4.27 -9.54
C ARG A 61 13.41 4.61 -10.83
N HIS A 62 12.80 4.36 -11.99
CA HIS A 62 13.34 4.71 -13.28
C HIS A 62 13.48 6.22 -13.45
N ALA A 63 12.46 6.99 -13.09
CA ALA A 63 12.50 8.44 -13.09
C ALA A 63 13.63 8.98 -12.17
N TYR A 64 13.73 8.44 -10.96
CA TYR A 64 14.82 8.82 -10.04
C TYR A 64 16.22 8.47 -10.59
N ALA A 65 16.37 7.32 -11.24
CA ALA A 65 17.66 6.93 -11.84
C ALA A 65 18.08 7.85 -13.00
N LYS A 66 17.10 8.43 -13.70
CA LYS A 66 17.35 9.38 -14.81
C LYS A 66 17.19 10.85 -14.40
N ARG A 67 17.23 11.17 -13.11
CA ARG A 67 16.96 12.51 -12.57
C ARG A 67 17.82 13.60 -13.23
N ASP A 68 19.10 13.30 -13.51
CA ASP A 68 20.04 14.25 -14.10
C ASP A 68 19.70 14.52 -15.58
N GLN A 69 19.24 13.49 -16.31
CA GLN A 69 18.77 13.62 -17.70
C GLN A 69 17.43 14.34 -17.80
N LEU A 70 16.57 14.17 -16.80
CA LEU A 70 15.26 14.80 -16.72
C LEU A 70 15.31 16.21 -16.13
N GLY A 71 16.46 16.66 -15.68
CA GLY A 71 16.64 17.98 -15.06
C GLY A 71 15.84 18.14 -13.77
N LEU A 72 15.60 17.05 -13.01
CA LEU A 72 14.83 17.12 -11.79
C LEU A 72 15.55 17.94 -10.72
N SER A 73 14.81 18.84 -10.08
CA SER A 73 15.28 19.55 -8.91
C SER A 73 15.53 18.59 -7.73
N ALA A 74 16.27 19.04 -6.73
CA ALA A 74 16.55 18.25 -5.52
C ALA A 74 15.25 17.84 -4.79
N GLU A 75 14.22 18.69 -4.84
CA GLU A 75 12.92 18.41 -4.21
C GLU A 75 12.14 17.34 -4.99
N GLU A 76 12.09 17.42 -6.32
CA GLU A 76 11.44 16.43 -7.19
C GLU A 76 12.14 15.07 -7.13
N ALA A 77 13.49 15.06 -7.08
CA ALA A 77 14.27 13.85 -6.91
C ALA A 77 13.98 13.16 -5.56
N LEU A 78 13.86 13.97 -4.47
CA LEU A 78 13.44 13.46 -3.17
C LEU A 78 12.04 12.87 -3.21
N GLU A 79 11.09 13.56 -3.85
CA GLU A 79 9.72 13.09 -3.99
C GLU A 79 9.66 11.76 -4.77
N ALA A 80 10.35 11.67 -5.90
CA ALA A 80 10.43 10.43 -6.67
C ALA A 80 10.98 9.27 -5.82
N ARG A 81 12.02 9.51 -5.03
CA ARG A 81 12.60 8.51 -4.12
C ARG A 81 11.61 8.06 -3.03
N VAL A 82 10.90 9.00 -2.43
CA VAL A 82 9.90 8.72 -1.39
C VAL A 82 8.75 7.88 -1.98
N ARG A 83 8.29 8.20 -3.20
CA ARG A 83 7.26 7.43 -3.91
C ARG A 83 7.70 5.99 -4.19
N VAL A 84 8.99 5.76 -4.48
CA VAL A 84 9.52 4.39 -4.62
C VAL A 84 9.30 3.60 -3.33
N TYR A 85 9.69 4.15 -2.18
CA TYR A 85 9.54 3.44 -0.89
C TYR A 85 8.07 3.24 -0.50
N SER A 86 7.22 4.24 -0.70
CA SER A 86 5.78 4.14 -0.43
C SER A 86 5.16 3.02 -1.27
N ASN A 87 5.37 3.03 -2.58
CA ASN A 87 4.80 2.03 -3.47
C ASN A 87 5.34 0.61 -3.18
N PHE A 88 6.63 0.44 -2.90
CA PHE A 88 7.17 -0.86 -2.47
C PHE A 88 6.60 -1.30 -1.12
N GLY A 89 6.41 -0.38 -0.18
CA GLY A 89 5.77 -0.67 1.09
C GLY A 89 4.36 -1.23 0.91
N VAL A 90 3.53 -0.55 0.10
CA VAL A 90 2.16 -1.01 -0.21
C VAL A 90 2.16 -2.34 -0.97
N ALA A 91 3.07 -2.53 -1.95
CA ALA A 91 3.21 -3.80 -2.67
C ALA A 91 3.57 -4.94 -1.72
N SER A 92 4.47 -4.71 -0.78
CA SER A 92 4.87 -5.71 0.24
C SER A 92 3.71 -6.08 1.16
N ILE A 93 2.86 -5.12 1.52
CA ILE A 93 1.65 -5.38 2.32
C ILE A 93 0.66 -6.22 1.52
N GLY A 94 0.46 -5.97 0.23
CA GLY A 94 -0.35 -6.81 -0.64
C GLY A 94 0.15 -8.26 -0.68
N ALA A 95 1.45 -8.46 -0.88
CA ALA A 95 2.07 -9.78 -0.86
C ALA A 95 1.94 -10.47 0.51
N LEU A 96 2.13 -9.72 1.61
CA LEU A 96 1.96 -10.23 2.97
C LEU A 96 0.51 -10.65 3.24
N SER A 97 -0.47 -9.88 2.76
CA SER A 97 -1.90 -10.21 2.88
C SER A 97 -2.23 -11.55 2.21
N ILE A 98 -1.68 -11.82 1.02
CA ILE A 98 -1.84 -13.11 0.33
C ILE A 98 -1.25 -14.24 1.18
N LEU A 99 -0.02 -14.06 1.67
CA LEU A 99 0.66 -15.07 2.47
C LEU A 99 -0.13 -15.38 3.75
N VAL A 100 -0.56 -14.35 4.47
CA VAL A 100 -1.34 -14.49 5.71
C VAL A 100 -2.66 -15.19 5.45
N ALA A 101 -3.41 -14.76 4.42
CA ALA A 101 -4.69 -15.39 4.08
C ALA A 101 -4.52 -16.86 3.69
N PHE A 102 -3.45 -17.20 2.97
CA PHE A 102 -3.18 -18.56 2.53
C PHE A 102 -2.76 -19.47 3.69
N VAL A 103 -1.86 -18.99 4.57
CA VAL A 103 -1.39 -19.74 5.73
C VAL A 103 -2.53 -19.95 6.73
N ILE A 104 -3.23 -18.86 7.09
CA ILE A 104 -4.35 -18.94 8.04
C ILE A 104 -5.49 -19.76 7.43
N GLY A 105 -5.78 -19.59 6.12
CA GLY A 105 -6.81 -20.36 5.43
C GLY A 105 -6.57 -21.87 5.46
N ARG A 106 -5.31 -22.32 5.54
CA ARG A 106 -4.95 -23.74 5.70
C ARG A 106 -5.03 -24.23 7.15
N LEU A 107 -4.61 -23.40 8.11
CA LEU A 107 -4.56 -23.79 9.53
C LEU A 107 -5.92 -23.62 10.21
N ALA A 108 -6.61 -22.53 9.91
CA ALA A 108 -7.90 -22.17 10.52
C ALA A 108 -8.78 -21.45 9.47
N PRO A 109 -9.50 -22.20 8.61
CA PRO A 109 -10.25 -21.61 7.48
C PRO A 109 -11.22 -20.49 7.89
N ARG A 110 -11.82 -20.60 9.08
CA ARG A 110 -12.73 -19.58 9.63
C ARG A 110 -12.07 -18.22 9.88
N LEU A 111 -10.74 -18.20 10.04
CA LEU A 111 -9.96 -16.99 10.34
C LEU A 111 -9.25 -16.43 9.11
N ALA A 112 -9.44 -17.00 7.92
CA ALA A 112 -8.78 -16.55 6.69
C ALA A 112 -9.03 -15.07 6.38
N GLY A 113 -10.18 -14.51 6.81
CA GLY A 113 -10.52 -13.10 6.72
C GLY A 113 -9.55 -12.16 7.46
N LEU A 114 -8.81 -12.66 8.45
CA LEU A 114 -7.80 -11.87 9.18
C LEU A 114 -6.68 -11.35 8.27
N GLY A 115 -6.47 -11.94 7.07
CA GLY A 115 -5.58 -11.39 6.05
C GLY A 115 -5.93 -9.95 5.66
N GLY A 116 -7.18 -9.51 5.84
CA GLY A 116 -7.61 -8.14 5.61
C GLY A 116 -7.03 -7.12 6.60
N PHE A 117 -6.75 -7.54 7.84
CA PHE A 117 -6.16 -6.64 8.84
C PHE A 117 -4.73 -6.21 8.48
N VAL A 118 -4.04 -6.97 7.63
CA VAL A 118 -2.71 -6.61 7.14
C VAL A 118 -2.72 -5.27 6.39
N TYR A 119 -3.83 -4.90 5.75
CA TYR A 119 -3.95 -3.62 5.05
C TYR A 119 -3.96 -2.39 5.97
N PHE A 120 -4.23 -2.53 7.27
CA PHE A 120 -4.05 -1.43 8.23
C PHE A 120 -2.59 -0.99 8.36
N LEU A 121 -1.64 -1.89 8.05
CA LEU A 121 -0.22 -1.54 8.03
C LEU A 121 0.11 -0.48 6.97
N ILE A 122 -0.72 -0.30 5.94
CA ILE A 122 -0.53 0.77 4.94
C ILE A 122 -0.51 2.13 5.64
N GLY A 123 -1.44 2.38 6.57
CA GLY A 123 -1.49 3.64 7.33
C GLY A 123 -0.20 3.88 8.14
N VAL A 124 0.35 2.82 8.75
CA VAL A 124 1.59 2.91 9.53
C VAL A 124 2.78 3.20 8.61
N VAL A 125 2.89 2.51 7.48
CA VAL A 125 3.96 2.70 6.50
C VAL A 125 3.91 4.10 5.90
N GLU A 126 2.74 4.57 5.46
CA GLU A 126 2.57 5.91 4.91
C GLU A 126 2.87 7.00 5.95
N TRP A 127 2.46 6.81 7.22
CA TRP A 127 2.80 7.73 8.29
C TRP A 127 4.32 7.83 8.53
N GLN A 128 5.02 6.69 8.57
CA GLN A 128 6.48 6.67 8.75
C GLN A 128 7.20 7.35 7.57
N ILE A 129 6.77 7.06 6.35
CA ILE A 129 7.34 7.65 5.13
C ILE A 129 7.06 9.15 5.08
N GLY A 130 5.84 9.58 5.43
CA GLY A 130 5.47 10.99 5.52
C GLY A 130 6.31 11.76 6.54
N ALA A 131 6.57 11.15 7.71
CA ALA A 131 7.43 11.73 8.74
C ALA A 131 8.89 11.87 8.25
N TYR A 132 9.41 10.86 7.57
CA TYR A 132 10.74 10.91 6.95
C TYR A 132 10.84 12.01 5.88
N HIS A 133 9.87 12.08 4.97
CA HIS A 133 9.80 13.09 3.92
C HIS A 133 9.79 14.51 4.48
N SER A 134 8.97 14.76 5.50
CA SER A 134 8.85 16.07 6.14
C SER A 134 10.17 16.55 6.80
N ARG A 135 10.96 15.61 7.32
CA ARG A 135 12.28 15.90 7.88
C ARG A 135 13.30 16.27 6.79
N GLN A 136 13.34 15.50 5.72
CA GLN A 136 14.26 15.74 4.60
C GLN A 136 13.96 17.04 3.87
N ARG A 137 12.69 17.34 3.61
CA ARG A 137 12.26 18.59 2.97
C ARG A 137 12.68 19.81 3.78
N ARG A 138 12.55 19.78 5.10
CA ARG A 138 13.02 20.86 6.00
C ARG A 138 14.53 21.08 5.91
N ASN A 139 15.31 20.01 5.77
CA ASN A 139 16.76 20.12 5.63
C ASN A 139 17.16 20.78 4.31
N ILE A 140 16.55 20.39 3.18
CA ILE A 140 16.79 21.00 1.86
C ILE A 140 16.46 22.49 1.89
N GLN A 141 15.32 22.88 2.46
CA GLN A 141 14.89 24.29 2.57
C GLN A 141 15.84 25.12 3.45
N ARG A 142 16.39 24.55 4.52
CA ARG A 142 17.38 25.23 5.38
C ARG A 142 18.67 25.50 4.62
N ILE A 143 19.18 24.54 3.86
CA ILE A 143 20.40 24.70 3.07
C ILE A 143 20.20 25.75 1.97
N SER A 144 19.06 25.72 1.27
CA SER A 144 18.72 26.71 0.25
C SER A 144 18.67 28.15 0.81
N LYS A 145 18.03 28.34 1.98
CA LYS A 145 17.97 29.65 2.65
C LYS A 145 19.34 30.14 3.11
N ALA A 146 20.20 29.26 3.61
CA ALA A 146 21.56 29.62 4.02
C ALA A 146 22.41 30.05 2.82
N SER A 147 22.26 29.40 1.67
CA SER A 147 22.97 29.76 0.43
C SER A 147 22.54 31.12 -0.11
N THR A 148 21.27 31.51 -0.02
CA THR A 148 20.75 32.82 -0.45
C THR A 148 21.10 33.98 0.50
N ALA A 149 21.41 33.69 1.74
CA ALA A 149 21.81 34.73 2.72
C ALA A 149 23.28 35.14 2.63
N HIS A 150 24.10 34.46 1.83
CA HIS A 150 25.52 34.75 1.63
C HIS A 150 25.82 35.40 0.28
N VAL A 151 24.81 35.73 -0.52
CA VAL A 151 24.88 36.52 -1.76
C VAL A 151 24.30 37.90 -1.54
#